data_1191e34de6afe88cae1278066b74e863
#
_entry.id   1191e34de6afe88cae1278066b74e863
#
_cell.length_a   1.000
_cell.length_b   1.000
_cell.length_c   1.000
_cell.angle_alpha   90.00
_cell.angle_beta   90.00
_cell.angle_gamma   90.00
#
_symmetry.space_group_name_H-M   'P 1'
#
loop_
_entity.id
_entity.type
_entity.pdbx_description
1 polymer ?
#
loop_
_entity_poly.entity_id
_entity_poly.type
_entity_poly.pdbx_seq_one_letter_code
_entity_poly.pdbx_strand_id
1 'polypeptide(L)'
;ERAEQKFDAAWSIASREGYIHPFVEHHGILQGQVERALRKQEPETYNKIVQSVYRFSRGWMKIHNPVSTLQVTDALTPYEFSIAMLAAKGRSNKEIAALMGVSVNTVKSYMESIFEKLQISSRNEIDAYVNR
;
A
#
# COMPACT_ATOMS: atom_id res chain seq x y z
N GLU A 1 -9.72 -5.43 -16.04
CA GLU A 1 -9.33 -5.31 -17.47
C GLU A 1 -9.22 -3.83 -17.89
N ARG A 2 -10.32 -3.05 -17.86
CA ARG A 2 -10.29 -1.61 -18.28
C ARG A 2 -9.39 -0.75 -17.40
N ALA A 3 -9.37 -0.97 -16.09
CA ALA A 3 -8.50 -0.24 -15.16
C ALA A 3 -7.02 -0.59 -15.35
N GLU A 4 -6.73 -1.84 -15.63
CA GLU A 4 -5.37 -2.32 -15.92
C GLU A 4 -4.81 -1.67 -17.18
N GLN A 5 -5.59 -1.67 -18.27
CA GLN A 5 -5.19 -1.05 -19.53
C GLN A 5 -4.92 0.46 -19.37
N LYS A 6 -5.76 1.16 -18.60
CA LYS A 6 -5.56 2.59 -18.33
C LYS A 6 -4.31 2.84 -17.47
N PHE A 7 -4.07 1.99 -16.48
CA PHE A 7 -2.86 2.06 -15.67
C PHE A 7 -1.61 1.84 -16.53
N ASP A 8 -1.60 0.77 -17.32
CA ASP A 8 -0.45 0.42 -18.16
C ASP A 8 -0.13 1.52 -19.18
N ALA A 9 -1.15 2.14 -19.78
CA ALA A 9 -1.00 3.29 -20.67
C ALA A 9 -0.41 4.51 -19.96
N ALA A 10 -0.94 4.85 -18.79
CA ALA A 10 -0.44 5.97 -17.97
C ALA A 10 1.00 5.72 -17.51
N TRP A 11 1.31 4.49 -17.07
CA TRP A 11 2.64 4.12 -16.64
C TRP A 11 3.66 4.17 -17.79
N SER A 12 3.29 3.72 -18.98
CA SER A 12 4.19 3.75 -20.14
C SER A 12 4.64 5.16 -20.52
N ILE A 13 3.80 6.17 -20.26
CA ILE A 13 4.13 7.57 -20.46
C ILE A 13 4.99 8.08 -19.30
N ALA A 14 4.52 7.89 -18.08
CA ALA A 14 5.15 8.43 -16.87
C ALA A 14 6.55 7.86 -16.61
N SER A 15 6.77 6.59 -16.89
CA SER A 15 8.07 5.93 -16.66
C SER A 15 9.18 6.50 -17.52
N ARG A 16 8.89 6.92 -18.74
CA ARG A 16 9.86 7.55 -19.65
C ARG A 16 10.41 8.86 -19.10
N GLU A 17 9.56 9.61 -18.42
CA GLU A 17 9.88 10.91 -17.82
C GLU A 17 10.33 10.80 -16.35
N GLY A 18 10.38 9.59 -15.79
CA GLY A 18 10.64 9.39 -14.37
C GLY A 18 9.56 9.92 -13.44
N TYR A 19 8.34 10.08 -13.93
CA TYR A 19 7.23 10.73 -13.24
C TYR A 19 6.48 9.73 -12.35
N ILE A 20 7.01 9.45 -11.16
CA ILE A 20 6.40 8.49 -10.22
C ILE A 20 5.43 9.13 -9.22
N HIS A 21 5.46 10.45 -9.03
CA HIS A 21 4.68 11.16 -8.02
C HIS A 21 3.17 10.88 -8.06
N PRO A 22 2.48 10.91 -9.21
CA PRO A 22 1.05 10.60 -9.25
C PRO A 22 0.71 9.20 -8.72
N PHE A 23 1.60 8.23 -8.92
CA PHE A 23 1.42 6.86 -8.44
C PHE A 23 1.69 6.72 -6.93
N VAL A 24 2.47 7.62 -6.37
CA VAL A 24 2.70 7.74 -4.93
C VAL A 24 1.49 8.35 -4.24
N GLU A 25 1.06 9.53 -4.69
CA GLU A 25 -0.03 10.29 -4.07
C GLU A 25 -1.38 9.56 -4.16
N HIS A 26 -1.62 8.84 -5.25
CA HIS A 26 -2.87 8.15 -5.52
C HIS A 26 -2.81 6.63 -5.32
N HIS A 27 -1.75 6.12 -4.69
CA HIS A 27 -1.54 4.68 -4.50
C HIS A 27 -2.77 3.96 -3.93
N GLY A 28 -3.41 4.53 -2.91
CA GLY A 28 -4.61 3.97 -2.30
C GLY A 28 -5.82 3.88 -3.25
N ILE A 29 -5.93 4.79 -4.22
CA ILE A 29 -7.00 4.78 -5.23
C ILE A 29 -6.71 3.76 -6.32
N LEU A 30 -5.44 3.49 -6.60
CA LEU A 30 -5.00 2.55 -7.64
C LEU A 30 -5.25 1.07 -7.29
N GLN A 31 -5.64 0.77 -6.05
CA GLN A 31 -6.16 -0.53 -5.62
C GLN A 31 -5.32 -1.75 -6.03
N GLY A 32 -4.00 -1.65 -5.91
CA GLY A 32 -3.07 -2.74 -6.22
C GLY A 32 -2.59 -2.78 -7.67
N GLN A 33 -2.88 -1.77 -8.50
CA GLN A 33 -2.38 -1.74 -9.88
C GLN A 33 -0.86 -1.55 -9.93
N VAL A 34 -0.29 -0.79 -8.99
CA VAL A 34 1.16 -0.61 -8.87
C VAL A 34 1.84 -1.97 -8.58
N GLU A 35 1.31 -2.72 -7.62
CA GLU A 35 1.80 -4.06 -7.26
C GLU A 35 1.70 -5.02 -8.44
N ARG A 36 0.55 -5.05 -9.11
CA ARG A 36 0.31 -5.90 -10.28
C ARG A 36 1.32 -5.63 -11.41
N ALA A 37 1.51 -4.37 -11.77
CA ALA A 37 2.28 -4.00 -12.94
C ALA A 37 3.80 -3.99 -12.69
N LEU A 38 4.25 -3.50 -11.54
CA LEU A 38 5.66 -3.15 -11.34
C LEU A 38 6.44 -4.13 -10.48
N ARG A 39 5.80 -4.81 -9.55
CA ARG A 39 6.53 -5.59 -8.55
C ARG A 39 7.47 -6.65 -9.12
N LYS A 40 7.06 -7.33 -10.19
CA LYS A 40 7.87 -8.36 -10.86
C LYS A 40 8.74 -7.81 -11.99
N GLN A 41 8.24 -6.82 -12.71
CA GLN A 41 8.88 -6.31 -13.92
C GLN A 41 9.91 -5.22 -13.63
N GLU A 42 9.61 -4.36 -12.65
CA GLU A 42 10.44 -3.23 -12.25
C GLU A 42 10.57 -3.14 -10.72
N PRO A 43 11.23 -4.12 -10.07
CA PRO A 43 11.26 -4.21 -8.60
C PRO A 43 11.92 -3.00 -7.94
N GLU A 44 12.92 -2.38 -8.54
CA GLU A 44 13.57 -1.19 -8.01
C GLU A 44 12.63 0.02 -8.02
N THR A 45 11.92 0.24 -9.13
CA THR A 45 10.93 1.30 -9.28
C THR A 45 9.76 1.08 -8.32
N TYR A 46 9.29 -0.17 -8.21
CA TYR A 46 8.28 -0.55 -7.24
C TYR A 46 8.70 -0.20 -5.80
N ASN A 47 9.90 -0.57 -5.40
CA ASN A 47 10.41 -0.25 -4.06
C ASN A 47 10.51 1.25 -3.83
N LYS A 48 10.93 2.04 -4.80
CA LYS A 48 10.95 3.51 -4.72
C LYS A 48 9.56 4.08 -4.49
N ILE A 49 8.56 3.58 -5.22
CA ILE A 49 7.16 4.00 -5.07
C ILE A 49 6.66 3.65 -3.67
N VAL A 50 6.83 2.42 -3.21
CA VAL A 50 6.39 1.96 -1.87
C VAL A 50 7.02 2.80 -0.76
N GLN A 51 8.32 3.05 -0.82
CA GLN A 51 9.02 3.89 0.15
C GLN A 51 8.50 5.34 0.12
N SER A 52 8.20 5.85 -1.06
CA SER A 52 7.67 7.22 -1.21
C SER A 52 6.22 7.31 -0.71
N VAL A 53 5.38 6.31 -0.97
CA VAL A 53 4.02 6.20 -0.42
C VAL A 53 4.06 6.20 1.10
N TYR A 54 4.94 5.41 1.69
CA TYR A 54 5.12 5.34 3.13
C TYR A 54 5.52 6.70 3.74
N ARG A 55 6.50 7.39 3.15
CA ARG A 55 6.92 8.73 3.60
C ARG A 55 5.80 9.77 3.42
N PHE A 56 5.12 9.76 2.29
CA PHE A 56 4.00 10.66 2.01
C PHE A 56 2.88 10.47 3.03
N SER A 57 2.47 9.24 3.28
CA SER A 57 1.42 8.91 4.26
C SER A 57 1.80 9.35 5.67
N ARG A 58 3.05 9.14 6.08
CA ARG A 58 3.55 9.64 7.38
C ARG A 58 3.44 11.16 7.50
N GLY A 59 3.87 11.88 6.48
CA GLY A 59 3.79 13.34 6.43
C GLY A 59 2.35 13.85 6.48
N TRP A 60 1.50 13.26 5.67
CA TRP A 60 0.09 13.62 5.60
C TRP A 60 -0.64 13.39 6.93
N MET A 61 -0.42 12.25 7.56
CA MET A 61 -1.00 11.92 8.85
C MET A 61 -0.55 12.91 9.94
N LYS A 62 0.72 13.26 10.02
CA LYS A 62 1.25 14.22 10.99
C LYS A 62 0.54 15.59 10.92
N ILE A 63 0.16 16.01 9.73
CA ILE A 63 -0.51 17.30 9.51
C ILE A 63 -2.01 17.20 9.88
N HIS A 64 -2.68 16.10 9.52
CA HIS A 64 -4.12 15.98 9.62
C HIS A 64 -4.61 15.26 10.88
N ASN A 65 -3.76 14.48 11.54
CA ASN A 65 -4.10 13.70 12.74
C ASN A 65 -2.96 13.69 13.77
N PRO A 66 -2.61 14.83 14.39
CA PRO A 66 -1.43 14.93 15.25
C PRO A 66 -1.52 14.08 16.53
N VAL A 67 -2.72 13.69 16.98
CA VAL A 67 -2.92 12.99 18.27
C VAL A 67 -2.85 11.46 18.11
N SER A 68 -3.27 10.90 16.97
CA SER A 68 -3.32 9.43 16.77
C SER A 68 -2.15 8.87 15.98
N THR A 69 -1.33 9.73 15.38
CA THR A 69 -0.36 9.37 14.33
C THR A 69 0.96 8.82 14.86
N LEU A 70 1.26 9.07 16.12
CA LEU A 70 2.56 8.69 16.70
C LEU A 70 2.77 7.17 16.84
N GLN A 71 1.74 6.36 16.68
CA GLN A 71 1.83 4.93 16.94
C GLN A 71 1.77 4.04 15.70
N VAL A 72 1.04 4.42 14.65
CA VAL A 72 0.73 3.50 13.54
C VAL A 72 1.83 3.46 12.48
N THR A 73 2.31 4.60 12.04
CA THR A 73 3.34 4.67 11.00
C THR A 73 4.74 4.37 11.52
N ASP A 74 4.95 4.49 12.83
CA ASP A 74 6.22 4.07 13.44
C ASP A 74 6.24 2.58 13.79
N ALA A 75 5.07 1.94 13.87
CA ALA A 75 4.93 0.54 14.18
C ALA A 75 5.04 -0.38 12.96
N LEU A 76 4.53 0.03 11.81
CA LEU A 76 4.52 -0.80 10.59
C LEU A 76 5.76 -0.57 9.72
N THR A 77 6.30 -1.64 9.19
CA THR A 77 7.27 -1.56 8.09
C THR A 77 6.58 -1.07 6.80
N PRO A 78 7.32 -0.54 5.81
CA PRO A 78 6.74 -0.15 4.51
C PRO A 78 5.97 -1.27 3.83
N TYR A 79 6.41 -2.51 3.99
CA TYR A 79 5.77 -3.69 3.41
C TYR A 79 4.44 -4.01 4.12
N GLU A 80 4.44 -4.03 5.45
CA GLU A 80 3.22 -4.19 6.26
C GLU A 80 2.22 -3.06 5.99
N PHE A 81 2.71 -1.83 5.84
CA PHE A 81 1.88 -0.69 5.49
C PHE A 81 1.18 -0.88 4.13
N SER A 82 1.90 -1.38 3.10
CA SER A 82 1.31 -1.69 1.80
C SER A 82 0.21 -2.75 1.91
N ILE A 83 0.44 -3.80 2.69
CA ILE A 83 -0.57 -4.84 2.96
C ILE A 83 -1.78 -4.25 3.70
N ALA A 84 -1.54 -3.44 4.72
CA ALA A 84 -2.61 -2.78 5.48
C ALA A 84 -3.46 -1.87 4.59
N MET A 85 -2.86 -1.11 3.68
CA MET A 85 -3.58 -0.29 2.71
C MET A 85 -4.46 -1.11 1.78
N LEU A 86 -3.96 -2.22 1.23
CA LEU A 86 -4.75 -3.11 0.39
C LEU A 86 -5.92 -3.74 1.18
N ALA A 87 -5.67 -4.12 2.43
CA ALA A 87 -6.68 -4.64 3.33
C ALA A 87 -7.78 -3.61 3.64
N ALA A 88 -7.41 -2.36 3.90
CA ALA A 88 -8.32 -1.24 4.12
C ALA A 88 -9.20 -0.96 2.89
N LYS A 89 -8.69 -1.18 1.69
CA LYS A 89 -9.45 -1.08 0.44
C LYS A 89 -10.32 -2.31 0.13
N GLY A 90 -10.50 -3.20 1.10
CA GLY A 90 -11.38 -4.37 0.99
C GLY A 90 -10.80 -5.55 0.21
N ARG A 91 -9.50 -5.55 -0.12
CA ARG A 91 -8.88 -6.68 -0.80
C ARG A 91 -8.79 -7.90 0.13
N SER A 92 -9.21 -9.05 -0.35
CA SER A 92 -9.08 -10.31 0.39
C SER A 92 -7.61 -10.73 0.53
N ASN A 93 -7.31 -11.60 1.49
CA ASN A 93 -5.95 -12.13 1.66
C ASN A 93 -5.44 -12.85 0.40
N LYS A 94 -6.34 -13.48 -0.36
CA LYS A 94 -6.01 -14.13 -1.64
C LYS A 94 -5.61 -13.11 -2.71
N GLU A 95 -6.35 -12.01 -2.82
CA GLU A 95 -6.01 -10.91 -3.74
C GLU A 95 -4.71 -10.21 -3.34
N ILE A 96 -4.53 -9.93 -2.04
CA ILE A 96 -3.28 -9.36 -1.52
C ILE A 96 -2.10 -10.29 -1.83
N ALA A 97 -2.25 -11.59 -1.58
CA ALA A 97 -1.22 -12.59 -1.88
C ALA A 97 -0.83 -12.57 -3.37
N ALA A 98 -1.80 -12.50 -4.26
CA ALA A 98 -1.56 -12.41 -5.71
C ALA A 98 -0.84 -11.10 -6.08
N LEU A 99 -1.28 -9.96 -5.55
CA LEU A 99 -0.69 -8.65 -5.80
C LEU A 99 0.74 -8.55 -5.25
N MET A 100 0.95 -9.03 -4.03
CA MET A 100 2.27 -8.99 -3.37
C MET A 100 3.19 -10.14 -3.80
N GLY A 101 2.67 -11.15 -4.54
CA GLY A 101 3.39 -12.32 -5.02
C GLY A 101 3.94 -13.20 -3.90
N VAL A 102 3.17 -13.37 -2.85
CA VAL A 102 3.46 -14.23 -1.70
C VAL A 102 2.32 -15.23 -1.50
N SER A 103 2.50 -16.18 -0.59
CA SER A 103 1.44 -17.13 -0.24
C SER A 103 0.34 -16.46 0.58
N VAL A 104 -0.87 -17.04 0.56
CA VAL A 104 -1.98 -16.59 1.41
C VAL A 104 -1.63 -16.74 2.89
N ASN A 105 -0.87 -17.77 3.26
CA ASN A 105 -0.40 -17.96 4.63
C ASN A 105 0.58 -16.86 5.06
N THR A 106 1.44 -16.43 4.15
CA THR A 106 2.34 -15.29 4.40
C THR A 106 1.55 -14.01 4.66
N VAL A 107 0.49 -13.75 3.86
CA VAL A 107 -0.39 -12.59 4.10
C VAL A 107 -1.09 -12.68 5.45
N LYS A 108 -1.57 -13.87 5.86
CA LYS A 108 -2.17 -14.08 7.19
C LYS A 108 -1.19 -13.72 8.30
N SER A 109 0.06 -14.20 8.21
CA SER A 109 1.10 -13.86 9.20
C SER A 109 1.38 -12.36 9.27
N TYR A 110 1.43 -11.67 8.14
CA TYR A 110 1.55 -10.22 8.13
C TYR A 110 0.33 -9.52 8.72
N MET A 111 -0.89 -10.01 8.45
CA MET A 111 -2.11 -9.46 9.04
C MET A 111 -2.12 -9.61 10.57
N GLU A 112 -1.69 -10.76 11.09
CA GLU A 112 -1.52 -10.99 12.53
C GLU A 112 -0.51 -9.99 13.14
N SER A 113 0.65 -9.83 12.52
CA SER A 113 1.65 -8.84 12.93
C SER A 113 1.11 -7.40 12.90
N ILE A 114 0.35 -7.04 11.86
CA ILE A 114 -0.28 -5.72 11.73
C ILE A 114 -1.30 -5.51 12.87
N PHE A 115 -2.14 -6.50 13.16
CA PHE A 115 -3.13 -6.42 14.24
C PHE A 115 -2.46 -6.24 15.60
N GLU A 116 -1.41 -6.99 15.87
CA GLU A 116 -0.62 -6.88 17.10
C GLU A 116 0.02 -5.49 17.23
N LYS A 117 0.69 -5.01 16.18
CA LYS A 117 1.39 -3.72 16.16
C LYS A 117 0.44 -2.52 16.28
N LEU A 118 -0.74 -2.61 15.67
CA LEU A 118 -1.77 -1.58 15.74
C LEU A 118 -2.70 -1.73 16.94
N GLN A 119 -2.58 -2.81 17.70
CA GLN A 119 -3.46 -3.16 18.84
C GLN A 119 -4.94 -3.19 18.44
N ILE A 120 -5.24 -3.76 17.29
CA ILE A 120 -6.59 -3.92 16.75
C ILE A 120 -6.98 -5.40 16.73
N SER A 121 -8.29 -5.66 16.76
CA SER A 121 -8.84 -7.02 16.81
C SER A 121 -9.47 -7.47 15.51
N SER A 122 -9.75 -6.55 14.61
CA SER A 122 -10.44 -6.85 13.37
C SER A 122 -9.88 -6.08 12.17
N ARG A 123 -10.08 -6.69 11.01
CA ARG A 123 -9.68 -6.10 9.73
C ARG A 123 -10.35 -4.75 9.44
N ASN A 124 -11.60 -4.59 9.87
CA ASN A 124 -12.36 -3.36 9.64
C ASN A 124 -11.77 -2.14 10.39
N GLU A 125 -11.03 -2.40 11.46
CA GLU A 125 -10.36 -1.35 12.20
C GLU A 125 -9.15 -0.77 11.48
N ILE A 126 -8.56 -1.51 10.51
CA ILE A 126 -7.41 -1.03 9.73
C ILE A 126 -7.77 0.25 8.97
N ASP A 127 -8.99 0.34 8.43
CA ASP A 127 -9.44 1.52 7.68
C ASP A 127 -9.35 2.80 8.50
N ALA A 128 -9.67 2.72 9.78
CA ALA A 128 -9.58 3.85 10.70
C ALA A 128 -8.15 4.38 10.88
N TYR A 129 -7.14 3.52 10.69
CA TYR A 129 -5.73 3.88 10.87
C TYR A 129 -5.05 4.31 9.58
N VAL A 130 -5.47 3.77 8.43
CA VAL A 130 -4.77 3.93 7.15
C VAL A 130 -5.39 5.04 6.29
N ASN A 131 -6.69 5.27 6.39
CA ASN A 131 -7.44 6.20 5.54
C ASN A 131 -7.87 7.51 6.23
N ARG A 132 -7.42 7.73 7.43
CA ARG A 132 -7.73 8.97 8.16
C ARG A 132 -6.58 9.95 8.13
#